data_6c9db4dd8d7dfe8731c0b837451ca483
#
_entry.id   6c9db4dd8d7dfe8731c0b837451ca483
#
_cell.length_a   1.000
_cell.length_b   1.000
_cell.length_c   1.000
_cell.angle_alpha   90.00
_cell.angle_beta   90.00
_cell.angle_gamma   90.00
#
_symmetry.space_group_name_H-M   'P 1'
#
loop_
_entity.id
_entity.type
_entity.pdbx_description
1 polymer ?
#
loop_
_entity_poly.entity_id
_entity_poly.type
_entity_poly.pdbx_seq_one_letter_code
_entity_poly.pdbx_strand_id
1 'polypeptide(L)' 'MAQGTVKWFNDKKGFGFIEQQEGKDVFVHYSAIDMDGFKTLAEGDQVIFDIIEGDRGPSAKNVVKASASDSE' A
#
# COMPACT_ATOMS: atom_id res chain seq x y z
N MET A 1 10.94 -2.37 6.53
CA MET A 1 10.11 -1.87 5.45
C MET A 1 9.89 -2.94 4.41
N ALA A 2 8.68 -3.05 3.95
CA ALA A 2 8.34 -4.04 2.95
C ALA A 2 8.07 -3.35 1.63
N GLN A 3 8.21 -4.09 0.56
CA GLN A 3 7.90 -3.59 -0.77
C GLN A 3 6.86 -4.47 -1.40
N GLY A 4 6.03 -3.85 -2.23
CA GLY A 4 5.03 -4.60 -2.93
C GLY A 4 4.46 -3.82 -4.10
N THR A 5 3.54 -4.46 -4.78
CA THR A 5 2.86 -3.88 -5.92
C THR A 5 1.37 -3.84 -5.61
N VAL A 6 0.74 -2.71 -5.89
CA VAL A 6 -0.69 -2.58 -5.64
C VAL A 6 -1.44 -3.52 -6.56
N LYS A 7 -2.18 -4.44 -5.96
CA LYS A 7 -2.97 -5.40 -6.72
C LYS A 7 -4.23 -4.74 -7.24
N TRP A 8 -4.90 -4.00 -6.35
CA TRP A 8 -6.02 -3.17 -6.72
C TRP A 8 -6.30 -2.22 -5.57
N PHE A 9 -6.97 -1.14 -5.87
CA PHE A 9 -7.34 -0.18 -4.84
C PHE A 9 -8.63 0.51 -5.27
N ASN A 10 -9.59 0.57 -4.34
CA ASN A 10 -10.87 1.22 -4.60
C ASN A 10 -10.88 2.55 -3.86
N ASP A 11 -10.71 3.63 -4.60
CA ASP A 11 -10.59 4.94 -3.97
C ASP A 11 -11.93 5.43 -3.41
N LYS A 12 -13.03 4.90 -3.87
CA LYS A 12 -14.32 5.27 -3.31
C LYS A 12 -14.52 4.65 -1.94
N LYS A 13 -14.13 3.42 -1.78
CA LYS A 13 -14.22 2.74 -0.50
C LYS A 13 -13.02 2.98 0.38
N GLY A 14 -11.90 3.38 -0.21
CA GLY A 14 -10.72 3.75 0.54
C GLY A 14 -9.88 2.59 1.00
N PHE A 15 -9.90 1.48 0.29
CA PHE A 15 -9.04 0.35 0.65
C PHE A 15 -8.68 -0.48 -0.56
N GLY A 16 -7.69 -1.33 -0.37
CA GLY A 16 -7.25 -2.22 -1.43
C GLY A 16 -6.27 -3.23 -0.88
N PHE A 17 -5.53 -3.84 -1.77
CA PHE A 17 -4.55 -4.85 -1.41
C PHE A 17 -3.26 -4.63 -2.15
N ILE A 18 -2.16 -4.96 -1.46
CA ILE A 18 -0.82 -4.88 -2.01
C ILE A 18 -0.29 -6.30 -2.08
N GLU A 19 0.24 -6.67 -3.23
CA GLU A 19 0.81 -7.99 -3.43
C GLU A 19 2.30 -7.95 -3.09
N GLN A 20 2.71 -8.82 -2.18
CA GLN A 20 4.12 -8.94 -1.83
C GLN A 20 4.79 -9.92 -2.76
N GLN A 21 6.12 -9.81 -2.88
CA GLN A 21 6.87 -10.76 -3.67
C GLN A 21 6.74 -12.16 -3.10
N GLU A 22 6.75 -12.25 -1.78
CA GLU A 22 6.57 -13.51 -1.10
C GLU A 22 5.54 -13.31 -0.02
N GLY A 23 4.64 -14.24 0.09
CA GLY A 23 3.70 -14.22 1.16
C GLY A 23 2.34 -13.75 0.72
N LYS A 24 1.55 -13.34 1.67
CA LYS A 24 0.16 -13.04 1.43
C LYS A 24 -0.04 -11.59 1.02
N ASP A 25 -1.18 -11.34 0.38
CA ASP A 25 -1.56 -9.97 0.10
C ASP A 25 -1.73 -9.21 1.40
N VAL A 26 -1.43 -7.92 1.34
CA VAL A 26 -1.49 -7.06 2.51
C VAL A 26 -2.60 -6.06 2.31
N PHE A 27 -3.49 -5.96 3.29
CA PHE A 27 -4.59 -5.01 3.26
C PHE A 27 -4.04 -3.59 3.44
N VAL A 28 -4.59 -2.64 2.69
CA VAL A 28 -4.21 -1.24 2.85
C VAL A 28 -5.46 -0.38 2.85
N HIS A 29 -5.51 0.55 3.80
CA HIS A 29 -6.61 1.50 3.90
C HIS A 29 -6.05 2.89 3.57
N TYR A 30 -6.90 3.78 3.03
CA TYR A 30 -6.40 5.07 2.59
C TYR A 30 -5.76 5.86 3.73
N SER A 31 -6.19 5.62 4.96
CA SER A 31 -5.60 6.31 6.10
C SER A 31 -4.17 5.86 6.37
N ALA A 32 -3.77 4.75 5.79
CA ALA A 32 -2.41 4.24 5.94
C ALA A 32 -1.47 4.77 4.87
N ILE A 33 -1.99 5.48 3.89
CA ILE A 33 -1.17 6.01 2.81
C ILE A 33 -0.59 7.34 3.23
N ASP A 34 0.73 7.43 3.18
CA ASP A 34 1.45 8.63 3.61
C ASP A 34 1.84 9.43 2.38
N MET A 35 0.95 10.30 1.95
CA MET A 35 1.24 11.18 0.82
C MET A 35 0.38 12.42 0.94
N ASP A 36 0.87 13.50 0.34
CA ASP A 36 0.14 14.76 0.35
C ASP A 36 -1.01 14.71 -0.65
N GLY A 37 -2.09 15.34 -0.30
CA GLY A 37 -3.21 15.48 -1.21
C GLY A 37 -4.00 14.19 -1.33
N PHE A 38 -4.24 13.78 -2.55
CA PHE A 38 -5.04 12.61 -2.84
C PHE A 38 -4.37 11.34 -2.33
N LYS A 39 -5.04 10.65 -1.44
CA LYS A 39 -4.52 9.40 -0.88
C LYS A 39 -5.09 8.24 -1.64
N THR A 40 -4.50 7.95 -2.77
CA THR A 40 -4.99 6.88 -3.62
C THR A 40 -3.82 6.14 -4.24
N LEU A 41 -4.07 4.90 -4.61
CA LEU A 41 -3.08 4.06 -5.26
C LEU A 41 -3.70 3.52 -6.54
N ALA A 42 -2.84 3.27 -7.51
CA ALA A 42 -3.29 2.70 -8.78
C ALA A 42 -2.76 1.28 -8.90
N GLU A 43 -3.52 0.48 -9.60
CA GLU A 43 -3.13 -0.90 -9.86
C GLU A 43 -1.77 -0.93 -10.54
N GLY A 44 -0.85 -1.73 -9.99
CA GLY A 44 0.48 -1.84 -10.54
C GLY A 44 1.51 -0.91 -9.94
N ASP A 45 1.08 0.00 -9.05
CA ASP A 45 2.03 0.91 -8.41
C ASP A 45 2.96 0.16 -7.48
N GLN A 46 4.22 0.55 -7.50
CA GLN A 46 5.20 0.03 -6.57
C GLN A 46 5.15 0.87 -5.30
N VAL A 47 5.07 0.20 -4.15
CA VAL A 47 4.94 0.91 -2.88
C VAL A 47 5.88 0.30 -1.86
N ILE A 48 6.20 1.12 -0.86
CA ILE A 48 6.98 0.70 0.30
C ILE A 48 6.11 0.96 1.52
N PHE A 49 6.10 0.02 2.44
CA PHE A 49 5.19 0.12 3.57
C PHE A 49 5.70 -0.72 4.74
N ASP A 50 5.09 -0.50 5.90
CA ASP A 50 5.33 -1.33 7.08
C ASP A 50 4.16 -2.27 7.25
N ILE A 51 4.43 -3.45 7.77
CA ILE A 51 3.40 -4.46 7.97
C ILE A 51 2.98 -4.50 9.42
N ILE A 52 1.68 -4.48 9.66
CA ILE A 52 1.10 -4.65 10.98
C ILE A 52 0.32 -5.95 10.98
N GLU A 53 0.64 -6.83 11.93
CA GLU A 53 -0.12 -8.06 12.09
C GLU A 53 -1.36 -7.77 12.91
N GLY A 54 -2.49 -8.12 12.38
CA GLY A 54 -3.76 -7.89 13.07
C GLY A 54 -4.62 -9.13 13.05
N ASP A 55 -5.81 -8.99 13.62
CA ASP A 55 -6.73 -10.11 13.71
C ASP A 55 -7.13 -10.64 12.35
N ARG A 56 -7.16 -9.77 11.36
CA ARG A 56 -7.58 -10.16 10.02
C ARG A 56 -6.42 -10.47 9.11
N GLY A 57 -5.21 -10.50 9.66
CA GLY A 57 -4.03 -10.76 8.88
C GLY A 57 -3.19 -9.52 8.73
N PRO A 58 -2.21 -9.55 7.84
CA PRO A 58 -1.30 -8.42 7.70
C PRO A 58 -1.97 -7.22 7.04
N SER A 59 -1.65 -6.04 7.53
CA SER A 59 -2.10 -4.80 6.91
C SER A 59 -0.91 -3.85 6.80
N ALA A 60 -1.03 -2.88 5.88
CA ALA A 60 0.04 -1.95 5.62
C ALA A 60 -0.19 -0.64 6.34
N LYS A 61 0.91 0.00 6.71
CA LYS A 61 0.85 1.37 7.24
C LYS A 61 2.04 2.14 6.70
N ASN A 62 1.96 3.45 6.77
CA ASN A 62 3.02 4.34 6.27
C ASN A 62 3.37 4.02 4.83
N VAL A 63 2.33 3.82 4.01
CA VAL A 63 2.50 3.42 2.63
C VAL A 63 2.92 4.63 1.81
N VAL A 64 4.02 4.49 1.07
CA VAL A 64 4.48 5.53 0.17
C VAL A 64 4.78 4.91 -1.18
N LYS A 65 4.66 5.69 -2.22
CA LYS A 65 4.97 5.19 -3.55
C LYS A 65 6.48 5.13 -3.72
N ALA A 66 6.96 3.98 -4.11
CA ALA A 66 8.39 3.81 -4.31
C ALA A 66 8.90 4.68 -5.44
N SER A 67 8.10 4.79 -6.50
CA SER A 67 8.53 5.58 -7.65
C SER A 67 8.66 7.06 -7.32
N ALA A 68 7.93 7.53 -6.32
CA ALA A 68 8.02 8.94 -5.95
C ALA A 68 9.37 9.27 -5.36
N SER A 69 9.97 8.34 -4.64
CA SER A 69 11.27 8.61 -4.03
C SER A 69 12.40 8.53 -5.03
N ASP A 70 12.12 7.98 -6.19
CA ASP A 70 13.13 7.89 -7.23
C ASP A 70 13.14 9.05 -8.17
N SER A 71 12.23 9.95 -8.02
CA SER A 71 12.07 11.00 -9.01
C SER A 71 13.12 12.08 -8.88
N GLU A 72 14.09 11.90 -8.06
CA GLU A 72 15.12 12.89 -7.87
C GLU A 72 15.96 13.08 -9.04
#